data_8b9ce39f9a7490f8fcba8ebd0115fcbc
#
_entry.id   8b9ce39f9a7490f8fcba8ebd0115fcbc
#
_cell.length_a   1.000
_cell.length_b   1.000
_cell.length_c   1.000
_cell.angle_alpha   90.00
_cell.angle_beta   90.00
_cell.angle_gamma   90.00
#
_symmetry.space_group_name_H-M   'P 1'
#
loop_
_entity.id
_entity.type
_entity.pdbx_description
1 polymer ?
#
loop_
_entity_poly.entity_id
_entity_poly.type
_entity_poly.pdbx_seq_one_letter_code
_entity_poly.pdbx_strand_id
1 'polypeptide(L)'
;RLQFLVATPVVEVGTQDTGYASGMYNPFLAGQLAWDLGNGFNFSYALGAYFGVKSDVAFDSTSLNQRFALAYVKDGWSAAANVIWGIHLDDGVTTTVNPDFLNVDFSVTKTFGKWEIGPVGYYSTDLNEPFAGYAKQQQLSVGGLIGYNFGPVITQVYVTTNVWEENYGGKDTRVWGRIIVPLGNPFQTAAVTPPYPTKGPPLK
;
A
#
# COMPACT_ATOMS: atom_id res chain seq x y z
N ARG A 1 -7.67 16.95 2.54
CA ARG A 1 -7.45 16.66 1.11
C ARG A 1 -8.30 15.47 0.71
N LEU A 2 -9.08 15.58 -0.36
CA LEU A 2 -9.89 14.49 -0.90
C LEU A 2 -9.15 13.87 -2.11
N GLN A 3 -9.16 12.54 -2.19
CA GLN A 3 -8.58 11.77 -3.30
C GLN A 3 -9.54 10.64 -3.69
N PHE A 4 -9.49 10.24 -4.95
CA PHE A 4 -10.14 9.03 -5.44
C PHE A 4 -9.06 8.07 -5.94
N LEU A 5 -9.21 6.79 -5.59
CA LEU A 5 -8.31 5.72 -5.99
C LEU A 5 -9.09 4.74 -6.84
N VAL A 6 -8.52 4.41 -7.99
CA VAL A 6 -9.01 3.37 -8.89
C VAL A 6 -7.84 2.46 -9.20
N ALA A 7 -8.02 1.16 -9.08
CA ALA A 7 -7.02 0.17 -9.47
C ALA A 7 -7.69 -0.99 -10.22
N THR A 8 -7.08 -1.42 -11.30
CA THR A 8 -7.48 -2.60 -12.08
C THR A 8 -6.23 -3.50 -12.22
N PRO A 9 -5.87 -4.26 -11.18
CA PRO A 9 -4.64 -5.03 -11.21
C PRO A 9 -4.76 -6.20 -12.18
N VAL A 10 -3.70 -6.45 -12.94
CA VAL A 10 -3.48 -7.70 -13.65
C VAL A 10 -2.32 -8.40 -12.95
N VAL A 11 -2.51 -9.64 -12.57
CA VAL A 11 -1.53 -10.38 -11.78
C VAL A 11 -1.23 -11.71 -12.44
N GLU A 12 -0.03 -12.19 -12.22
CA GLU A 12 0.41 -13.55 -12.51
C GLU A 12 0.89 -14.17 -11.21
N VAL A 13 0.36 -15.32 -10.87
CA VAL A 13 0.70 -16.08 -9.67
C VAL A 13 1.23 -17.43 -10.09
N GLY A 14 2.41 -17.80 -9.63
CA GLY A 14 3.01 -19.10 -9.84
C GLY A 14 3.27 -19.80 -8.51
N THR A 15 2.89 -21.07 -8.43
CA THR A 15 3.26 -21.94 -7.32
C THR A 15 3.94 -23.19 -7.84
N GLN A 16 4.79 -23.80 -7.03
CA GLN A 16 5.51 -25.02 -7.43
C GLN A 16 4.57 -26.20 -7.73
N ASP A 17 3.41 -26.24 -7.08
CA ASP A 17 2.50 -27.36 -7.15
C ASP A 17 1.37 -27.19 -8.17
N THR A 18 0.94 -25.94 -8.44
CA THR A 18 -0.24 -25.63 -9.28
C THR A 18 0.08 -24.94 -10.60
N GLY A 19 1.38 -24.64 -10.85
CA GLY A 19 1.79 -23.93 -12.06
C GLY A 19 1.50 -22.44 -12.00
N TYR A 20 1.29 -21.81 -13.17
CA TYR A 20 1.05 -20.37 -13.31
C TYR A 20 -0.41 -20.11 -13.65
N ALA A 21 -1.00 -19.13 -12.96
CA ALA A 21 -2.29 -18.54 -13.30
C ALA A 21 -2.13 -17.04 -13.48
N SER A 22 -2.77 -16.46 -14.48
CA SER A 22 -2.73 -15.03 -14.74
C SER A 22 -4.12 -14.50 -15.08
N GLY A 23 -4.37 -13.25 -14.76
CA GLY A 23 -5.66 -12.62 -15.06
C GLY A 23 -5.87 -11.30 -14.34
N MET A 24 -7.06 -10.77 -14.48
CA MET A 24 -7.48 -9.57 -13.75
C MET A 24 -7.78 -9.95 -12.31
N TYR A 25 -7.15 -9.26 -11.39
CA TYR A 25 -7.49 -9.29 -9.97
C TYR A 25 -8.68 -8.36 -9.69
N ASN A 26 -9.27 -8.46 -8.50
CA ASN A 26 -10.43 -7.66 -8.11
C ASN A 26 -10.20 -6.15 -8.34
N PRO A 27 -10.97 -5.48 -9.20
CA PRO A 27 -10.90 -4.03 -9.35
C PRO A 27 -11.23 -3.33 -8.02
N PHE A 28 -10.55 -2.22 -7.76
CA PHE A 28 -10.69 -1.46 -6.53
C PHE A 28 -11.09 -0.02 -6.80
N LEU A 29 -12.07 0.47 -6.07
CA LEU A 29 -12.48 1.87 -6.06
C LEU A 29 -12.58 2.36 -4.62
N ALA A 30 -11.98 3.51 -4.32
CA ALA A 30 -12.05 4.12 -2.99
C ALA A 30 -12.08 5.65 -3.03
N GLY A 31 -12.70 6.24 -2.00
CA GLY A 31 -12.54 7.63 -1.61
C GLY A 31 -11.62 7.73 -0.40
N GLN A 32 -10.70 8.69 -0.39
CA GLN A 32 -9.74 8.91 0.69
C GLN A 32 -9.76 10.35 1.15
N LEU A 33 -9.80 10.55 2.46
CA LEU A 33 -9.54 11.82 3.12
C LEU A 33 -8.15 11.79 3.75
N ALA A 34 -7.41 12.89 3.61
CA ALA A 34 -6.07 13.01 4.19
C ALA A 34 -5.93 14.36 4.89
N TRP A 35 -5.29 14.33 6.05
CA TRP A 35 -5.05 15.47 6.93
C TRP A 35 -3.55 15.61 7.20
N ASP A 36 -3.06 16.84 7.07
CA ASP A 36 -1.76 17.24 7.61
C ASP A 36 -1.95 17.58 9.10
N LEU A 37 -1.29 16.82 9.96
CA LEU A 37 -1.32 17.02 11.42
C LEU A 37 -0.20 17.95 11.91
N GLY A 38 0.63 18.45 10.99
CA GLY A 38 1.80 19.26 11.29
C GLY A 38 3.02 18.48 11.75
N ASN A 39 4.16 19.16 11.84
CA ASN A 39 5.45 18.59 12.29
C ASN A 39 5.91 17.32 11.51
N GLY A 40 5.43 17.13 10.28
CA GLY A 40 5.75 15.98 9.46
C GLY A 40 4.76 14.81 9.58
N PHE A 41 3.78 14.89 10.49
CA PHE A 41 2.76 13.86 10.62
C PHE A 41 1.59 14.09 9.68
N ASN A 42 1.13 12.99 9.07
CA ASN A 42 -0.03 12.95 8.20
C ASN A 42 -0.89 11.75 8.57
N PHE A 43 -2.20 11.91 8.50
CA PHE A 43 -3.16 10.85 8.68
C PHE A 43 -4.07 10.76 7.47
N SER A 44 -4.50 9.56 7.11
CA SER A 44 -5.54 9.38 6.10
C SER A 44 -6.48 8.26 6.47
N TYR A 45 -7.72 8.40 6.01
CA TYR A 45 -8.74 7.37 6.03
C TYR A 45 -9.30 7.19 4.63
N ALA A 46 -9.37 5.95 4.18
CA ALA A 46 -10.02 5.59 2.93
C ALA A 46 -11.09 4.54 3.14
N LEU A 47 -12.20 4.69 2.41
CA LEU A 47 -13.26 3.72 2.30
C LEU A 47 -13.42 3.34 0.84
N GLY A 48 -13.42 2.05 0.56
CA GLY A 48 -13.54 1.54 -0.80
C GLY A 48 -14.04 0.11 -0.85
N ALA A 49 -14.10 -0.43 -2.04
CA ALA A 49 -14.48 -1.81 -2.28
C ALA A 49 -13.60 -2.45 -3.36
N TYR A 50 -13.27 -3.71 -3.16
CA TYR A 50 -12.84 -4.62 -4.20
C TYR A 50 -14.05 -5.32 -4.77
N PHE A 51 -14.21 -5.31 -6.07
CA PHE A 51 -15.35 -5.93 -6.75
C PHE A 51 -15.01 -7.35 -7.17
N GLY A 52 -15.90 -8.30 -6.86
CA GLY A 52 -15.75 -9.69 -7.28
C GLY A 52 -15.68 -9.82 -8.80
N VAL A 53 -14.76 -10.63 -9.30
CA VAL A 53 -14.62 -10.97 -10.73
C VAL A 53 -14.30 -12.44 -10.88
N LYS A 54 -14.77 -13.05 -11.98
CA LYS A 54 -14.42 -14.43 -12.32
C LYS A 54 -13.05 -14.44 -12.99
N SER A 55 -12.05 -14.88 -12.25
CA SER A 55 -10.68 -15.02 -12.72
C SER A 55 -9.95 -16.06 -11.85
N ASP A 56 -9.01 -16.77 -12.42
CA ASP A 56 -8.20 -17.78 -11.70
C ASP A 56 -7.29 -17.17 -10.61
N VAL A 57 -7.17 -15.87 -10.58
CA VAL A 57 -6.30 -15.11 -9.65
C VAL A 57 -7.06 -14.13 -8.77
N ALA A 58 -8.39 -14.10 -8.82
CA ALA A 58 -9.23 -13.16 -8.09
C ALA A 58 -10.23 -13.86 -7.18
N PHE A 59 -10.73 -13.12 -6.20
CA PHE A 59 -11.90 -13.53 -5.42
C PHE A 59 -13.18 -13.19 -6.20
N ASP A 60 -14.11 -14.11 -6.25
CA ASP A 60 -15.41 -13.93 -6.88
C ASP A 60 -16.41 -13.17 -5.98
N SER A 61 -16.02 -12.85 -4.75
CA SER A 61 -16.78 -12.04 -3.80
C SER A 61 -16.33 -10.58 -3.78
N THR A 62 -17.26 -9.69 -3.49
CA THR A 62 -16.98 -8.28 -3.24
C THR A 62 -16.55 -8.08 -1.78
N SER A 63 -15.54 -7.24 -1.53
CA SER A 63 -15.15 -6.89 -0.17
C SER A 63 -15.15 -5.37 0.04
N LEU A 64 -15.72 -4.94 1.17
CA LEU A 64 -15.59 -3.59 1.67
C LEU A 64 -14.20 -3.44 2.31
N ASN A 65 -13.54 -2.32 2.06
CA ASN A 65 -12.17 -2.11 2.50
C ASN A 65 -12.03 -0.74 3.16
N GLN A 66 -11.61 -0.74 4.42
CA GLN A 66 -11.32 0.46 5.20
C GLN A 66 -9.82 0.54 5.42
N ARG A 67 -9.24 1.72 5.21
CA ARG A 67 -7.79 1.94 5.37
C ARG A 67 -7.54 3.14 6.26
N PHE A 68 -6.68 2.95 7.24
CA PHE A 68 -6.18 3.98 8.14
C PHE A 68 -4.67 4.06 7.97
N ALA A 69 -4.15 5.19 7.59
CA ALA A 69 -2.70 5.36 7.47
C ALA A 69 -2.22 6.54 8.30
N LEU A 70 -1.16 6.29 9.07
CA LEU A 70 -0.39 7.32 9.77
C LEU A 70 1.01 7.34 9.14
N ALA A 71 1.46 8.52 8.74
CA ALA A 71 2.77 8.72 8.17
C ALA A 71 3.51 9.86 8.86
N TYR A 72 4.82 9.73 8.98
CA TYR A 72 5.73 10.78 9.41
C TYR A 72 6.80 10.99 8.34
N VAL A 73 6.93 12.21 7.86
CA VAL A 73 7.93 12.58 6.84
C VAL A 73 8.57 13.89 7.26
N LYS A 74 9.80 13.82 7.76
CA LYS A 74 10.57 14.99 8.18
C LYS A 74 12.06 14.68 8.24
N ASP A 75 12.90 15.66 7.88
CA ASP A 75 14.36 15.60 8.01
C ASP A 75 14.98 14.35 7.37
N GLY A 76 14.44 13.91 6.24
CA GLY A 76 14.85 12.71 5.53
C GLY A 76 14.39 11.40 6.17
N TRP A 77 13.66 11.42 7.28
CA TRP A 77 12.95 10.25 7.79
C TRP A 77 11.60 10.09 7.10
N SER A 78 11.24 8.85 6.83
CA SER A 78 9.91 8.46 6.41
C SER A 78 9.49 7.24 7.20
N ALA A 79 8.41 7.37 7.97
CA ALA A 79 7.80 6.24 8.67
C ALA A 79 6.32 6.19 8.32
N ALA A 80 5.79 4.99 8.11
CA ALA A 80 4.38 4.79 7.82
C ALA A 80 3.86 3.51 8.47
N ALA A 81 2.62 3.57 8.93
CA ALA A 81 1.81 2.41 9.28
C ALA A 81 0.47 2.54 8.55
N ASN A 82 0.06 1.49 7.87
CA ASN A 82 -1.17 1.42 7.10
C ASN A 82 -1.96 0.20 7.57
N VAL A 83 -3.12 0.43 8.18
CA VAL A 83 -4.03 -0.61 8.64
C VAL A 83 -5.14 -0.76 7.61
N ILE A 84 -5.34 -1.96 7.10
CA ILE A 84 -6.34 -2.31 6.11
C ILE A 84 -7.27 -3.34 6.74
N TRP A 85 -8.52 -2.96 6.90
CA TRP A 85 -9.57 -3.83 7.38
C TRP A 85 -10.54 -4.14 6.24
N GLY A 86 -10.61 -5.40 5.85
CA GLY A 86 -11.49 -5.89 4.81
C GLY A 86 -12.62 -6.74 5.36
N ILE A 87 -13.83 -6.51 4.85
CA ILE A 87 -15.03 -7.25 5.17
C ILE A 87 -15.54 -7.86 3.88
N HIS A 88 -15.55 -9.20 3.78
CA HIS A 88 -16.14 -9.89 2.64
C HIS A 88 -17.65 -9.84 2.73
N LEU A 89 -18.26 -9.38 1.64
CA LEU A 89 -19.73 -9.34 1.51
C LEU A 89 -20.17 -10.61 0.78
N ASP A 90 -20.92 -11.45 1.46
CA ASP A 90 -21.56 -12.60 0.82
C ASP A 90 -22.66 -12.08 -0.10
N ASP A 91 -22.47 -12.23 -1.40
CA ASP A 91 -23.47 -11.85 -2.40
C ASP A 91 -24.44 -12.99 -2.74
N GLY A 92 -24.30 -14.14 -2.08
CA GLY A 92 -25.14 -15.32 -2.27
C GLY A 92 -24.94 -16.02 -3.62
N VAL A 93 -23.98 -15.56 -4.44
CA VAL A 93 -23.69 -16.09 -5.77
C VAL A 93 -22.56 -17.12 -5.73
N THR A 94 -21.70 -17.05 -4.72
CA THR A 94 -20.52 -17.88 -4.60
C THR A 94 -20.62 -18.86 -3.44
N THR A 95 -20.08 -20.07 -3.67
CA THR A 95 -19.95 -21.08 -2.61
C THR A 95 -18.71 -20.88 -1.76
N THR A 96 -17.87 -19.92 -2.11
CA THR A 96 -16.61 -19.62 -1.42
C THR A 96 -16.83 -18.50 -0.41
N VAL A 97 -16.85 -18.86 0.85
CA VAL A 97 -16.95 -17.89 1.95
C VAL A 97 -15.54 -17.51 2.36
N ASN A 98 -15.18 -16.25 2.20
CA ASN A 98 -13.88 -15.72 2.57
C ASN A 98 -13.95 -15.07 3.96
N PRO A 99 -12.89 -15.17 4.78
CA PRO A 99 -12.84 -14.51 6.07
C PRO A 99 -12.68 -12.99 5.91
N ASP A 100 -13.20 -12.24 6.86
CA ASP A 100 -12.78 -10.86 7.05
C ASP A 100 -11.31 -10.82 7.44
N PHE A 101 -10.59 -9.77 7.05
CA PHE A 101 -9.15 -9.72 7.23
C PHE A 101 -8.66 -8.38 7.76
N LEU A 102 -7.53 -8.43 8.43
CA LEU A 102 -6.76 -7.28 8.85
C LEU A 102 -5.33 -7.40 8.32
N ASN A 103 -4.89 -6.39 7.57
CA ASN A 103 -3.51 -6.25 7.16
C ASN A 103 -2.92 -4.98 7.75
N VAL A 104 -1.67 -5.04 8.20
CA VAL A 104 -0.92 -3.89 8.70
C VAL A 104 0.42 -3.84 7.99
N ASP A 105 0.61 -2.85 7.13
CA ASP A 105 1.90 -2.58 6.51
C ASP A 105 2.64 -1.51 7.32
N PHE A 106 3.94 -1.67 7.50
CA PHE A 106 4.75 -0.68 8.18
C PHE A 106 6.14 -0.53 7.55
N SER A 107 6.66 0.68 7.64
CA SER A 107 8.00 1.01 7.17
C SER A 107 8.60 2.14 8.01
N VAL A 108 9.91 2.11 8.20
CA VAL A 108 10.69 3.21 8.74
C VAL A 108 11.97 3.32 7.93
N THR A 109 12.08 4.38 7.13
CA THR A 109 13.23 4.58 6.25
C THR A 109 13.92 5.91 6.50
N LYS A 110 15.18 5.99 6.11
CA LYS A 110 15.99 7.21 6.13
C LYS A 110 16.59 7.45 4.76
N THR A 111 16.48 8.69 4.30
CA THR A 111 17.12 9.15 3.05
C THR A 111 18.49 9.75 3.34
N PHE A 112 19.51 9.29 2.60
CA PHE A 112 20.88 9.76 2.60
C PHE A 112 21.26 10.20 1.19
N GLY A 113 21.18 11.48 0.90
CA GLY A 113 21.36 11.98 -0.47
C GLY A 113 20.31 11.40 -1.42
N LYS A 114 20.73 10.53 -2.32
CA LYS A 114 19.84 9.84 -3.28
C LYS A 114 19.39 8.45 -2.82
N TRP A 115 19.97 7.94 -1.75
CA TRP A 115 19.68 6.61 -1.23
C TRP A 115 18.60 6.67 -0.15
N GLU A 116 17.71 5.70 -0.15
CA GLU A 116 16.75 5.42 0.91
C GLU A 116 17.00 4.02 1.45
N ILE A 117 17.03 3.86 2.78
CA ILE A 117 17.24 2.56 3.41
C ILE A 117 16.45 2.49 4.73
N GLY A 118 15.95 1.31 5.05
CA GLY A 118 15.30 1.07 6.33
C GLY A 118 14.50 -0.21 6.41
N PRO A 119 14.03 -0.57 7.62
CA PRO A 119 13.16 -1.71 7.84
C PRO A 119 11.77 -1.50 7.24
N VAL A 120 11.20 -2.62 6.78
CA VAL A 120 9.81 -2.74 6.31
C VAL A 120 9.23 -4.04 6.81
N GLY A 121 7.91 -4.12 6.87
CA GLY A 121 7.24 -5.35 7.21
C GLY A 121 5.74 -5.25 7.07
N TYR A 122 5.09 -6.38 7.27
CA TYR A 122 3.64 -6.46 7.28
C TYR A 122 3.16 -7.57 8.22
N TYR A 123 1.96 -7.37 8.74
CA TYR A 123 1.18 -8.36 9.45
C TYR A 123 -0.13 -8.59 8.70
N SER A 124 -0.57 -9.84 8.61
CA SER A 124 -1.84 -10.22 8.00
C SER A 124 -2.53 -11.26 8.87
N THR A 125 -3.84 -11.13 9.07
CA THR A 125 -4.63 -12.11 9.82
C THR A 125 -6.07 -12.14 9.34
N ASP A 126 -6.66 -13.34 9.39
CA ASP A 126 -8.10 -13.51 9.28
C ASP A 126 -8.78 -13.14 10.61
N LEU A 127 -9.90 -12.43 10.53
CA LEU A 127 -10.62 -11.94 11.71
C LEU A 127 -11.69 -12.91 12.20
N ASN A 128 -12.30 -13.68 11.31
CA ASN A 128 -13.36 -14.63 11.62
C ASN A 128 -13.06 -16.01 11.03
N GLU A 129 -13.92 -16.96 11.38
CA GLU A 129 -13.96 -18.31 10.82
C GLU A 129 -15.25 -18.42 10.01
N PRO A 130 -15.17 -18.31 8.67
CA PRO A 130 -16.36 -18.28 7.82
C PRO A 130 -17.14 -19.59 7.83
N PHE A 131 -16.51 -20.71 8.20
CA PHE A 131 -17.18 -21.99 8.37
C PHE A 131 -16.46 -22.86 9.42
N ALA A 132 -17.16 -23.85 9.95
CA ALA A 132 -16.60 -24.76 10.96
C ALA A 132 -15.39 -25.54 10.43
N GLY A 133 -14.28 -25.46 11.16
CA GLY A 133 -13.02 -26.10 10.79
C GLY A 133 -12.12 -25.29 9.85
N TYR A 134 -12.48 -24.04 9.58
CA TYR A 134 -11.59 -23.11 8.88
C TYR A 134 -10.34 -22.83 9.72
N ALA A 135 -9.18 -23.02 9.12
CA ALA A 135 -7.90 -22.73 9.75
C ALA A 135 -7.51 -21.28 9.47
N LYS A 136 -7.73 -20.37 10.45
CA LYS A 136 -7.38 -18.94 10.34
C LYS A 136 -5.93 -18.76 9.99
N GLN A 137 -5.69 -17.95 8.98
CA GLN A 137 -4.34 -17.65 8.49
C GLN A 137 -3.80 -16.40 9.19
N GLN A 138 -2.55 -16.46 9.60
CA GLN A 138 -1.83 -15.34 10.19
C GLN A 138 -0.37 -15.35 9.76
N GLN A 139 0.21 -14.16 9.56
CA GLN A 139 1.64 -14.05 9.30
C GLN A 139 2.19 -12.70 9.72
N LEU A 140 3.46 -12.69 10.14
CA LEU A 140 4.27 -11.51 10.34
C LEU A 140 5.53 -11.64 9.50
N SER A 141 5.74 -10.69 8.60
CA SER A 141 6.94 -10.60 7.77
C SER A 141 7.69 -9.34 8.07
N VAL A 142 9.01 -9.44 8.16
CA VAL A 142 9.90 -8.32 8.36
C VAL A 142 11.05 -8.37 7.38
N GLY A 143 11.63 -7.22 7.10
CA GLY A 143 12.72 -7.14 6.16
C GLY A 143 13.31 -5.75 6.02
N GLY A 144 14.01 -5.52 4.91
CA GLY A 144 14.66 -4.25 4.62
C GLY A 144 14.38 -3.75 3.21
N LEU A 145 14.40 -2.43 3.08
CA LEU A 145 14.24 -1.71 1.84
C LEU A 145 15.51 -0.94 1.52
N ILE A 146 15.90 -0.94 0.25
CA ILE A 146 16.88 -0.03 -0.33
C ILE A 146 16.25 0.63 -1.56
N GLY A 147 16.38 1.94 -1.65
CA GLY A 147 15.88 2.74 -2.77
C GLY A 147 16.94 3.69 -3.31
N TYR A 148 16.79 4.08 -4.56
CA TYR A 148 17.63 5.10 -5.18
C TYR A 148 16.80 6.05 -6.04
N ASN A 149 17.02 7.35 -5.84
CA ASN A 149 16.37 8.42 -6.57
C ASN A 149 17.27 8.91 -7.72
N PHE A 150 16.88 8.57 -8.96
CA PHE A 150 17.56 9.03 -10.18
C PHE A 150 17.14 10.44 -10.61
N GLY A 151 16.14 11.04 -9.92
CA GLY A 151 15.52 12.30 -10.27
C GLY A 151 14.12 12.07 -10.87
N PRO A 152 14.00 11.76 -12.16
CA PRO A 152 12.68 11.50 -12.76
C PRO A 152 12.08 10.15 -12.36
N VAL A 153 12.90 9.23 -11.85
CA VAL A 153 12.50 7.87 -11.46
C VAL A 153 13.11 7.53 -10.12
N ILE A 154 12.34 6.89 -9.26
CA ILE A 154 12.82 6.29 -8.02
C ILE A 154 12.65 4.78 -8.15
N THR A 155 13.69 4.03 -7.86
CA THR A 155 13.63 2.57 -7.77
C THR A 155 13.78 2.13 -6.33
N GLN A 156 13.04 1.11 -5.95
CA GLN A 156 13.13 0.50 -4.62
C GLN A 156 13.12 -1.02 -4.77
N VAL A 157 13.95 -1.68 -3.99
CA VAL A 157 13.93 -3.13 -3.80
C VAL A 157 13.79 -3.39 -2.31
N TYR A 158 12.91 -4.29 -1.93
CA TYR A 158 12.80 -4.72 -0.56
C TYR A 158 12.59 -6.23 -0.48
N VAL A 159 13.13 -6.81 0.58
CA VAL A 159 13.06 -8.23 0.88
C VAL A 159 12.42 -8.40 2.23
N THR A 160 11.41 -9.24 2.31
CA THR A 160 10.74 -9.60 3.56
C THR A 160 10.76 -11.11 3.75
N THR A 161 10.88 -11.55 4.99
CA THR A 161 10.76 -12.97 5.34
C THR A 161 9.75 -13.15 6.47
N ASN A 162 8.98 -14.23 6.42
CA ASN A 162 8.05 -14.58 7.49
C ASN A 162 8.84 -15.01 8.74
N VAL A 163 8.75 -14.20 9.79
CA VAL A 163 9.33 -14.53 11.10
C VAL A 163 8.37 -15.36 11.94
N TRP A 164 7.08 -15.21 11.68
CA TRP A 164 6.00 -16.00 12.27
C TRP A 164 4.86 -16.19 11.26
N GLU A 165 4.30 -17.37 11.24
CA GLU A 165 3.13 -17.69 10.44
C GLU A 165 2.32 -18.83 11.05
N GLU A 166 1.03 -18.88 10.75
CA GLU A 166 0.11 -19.92 11.14
C GLU A 166 -0.87 -20.17 9.97
N ASN A 167 -0.95 -21.42 9.53
CA ASN A 167 -1.81 -21.87 8.43
C ASN A 167 -1.59 -21.15 7.08
N TYR A 168 -0.44 -20.53 6.89
CA TYR A 168 -0.12 -19.76 5.67
C TYR A 168 0.70 -20.55 4.64
N GLY A 169 0.91 -21.85 4.89
CA GLY A 169 1.66 -22.75 4.00
C GLY A 169 3.16 -22.79 4.24
N GLY A 170 3.64 -22.25 5.37
CA GLY A 170 5.04 -22.25 5.76
C GLY A 170 5.70 -20.88 5.62
N LYS A 171 6.95 -20.79 6.12
CA LYS A 171 7.74 -19.55 6.04
C LYS A 171 8.25 -19.35 4.63
N ASP A 172 8.05 -18.14 4.12
CA ASP A 172 8.56 -17.74 2.82
C ASP A 172 9.45 -16.48 2.91
N THR A 173 10.16 -16.21 1.82
CA THR A 173 10.93 -14.97 1.63
C THR A 173 10.50 -14.38 0.30
N ARG A 174 10.09 -13.10 0.34
CA ARG A 174 9.60 -12.38 -0.83
C ARG A 174 10.53 -11.24 -1.19
N VAL A 175 10.78 -11.10 -2.49
CA VAL A 175 11.54 -9.99 -3.06
C VAL A 175 10.58 -9.14 -3.88
N TRP A 176 10.59 -7.84 -3.63
CA TRP A 176 9.75 -6.87 -4.30
C TRP A 176 10.59 -5.82 -5.01
N GLY A 177 10.23 -5.53 -6.24
CA GLY A 177 10.77 -4.40 -7.00
C GLY A 177 9.68 -3.36 -7.25
N ARG A 178 10.01 -2.08 -7.06
CA ARG A 178 9.10 -0.97 -7.35
C ARG A 178 9.80 0.13 -8.11
N ILE A 179 9.14 0.62 -9.15
CA ILE A 179 9.55 1.80 -9.90
C ILE A 179 8.49 2.87 -9.69
N ILE A 180 8.90 4.03 -9.24
CA ILE A 180 8.03 5.18 -8.97
C ILE A 180 8.41 6.29 -9.93
N VAL A 181 7.45 6.74 -10.73
CA VAL A 181 7.58 7.89 -11.63
C VAL A 181 6.68 9.01 -11.09
N PRO A 182 7.22 10.05 -10.44
CA PRO A 182 6.43 11.18 -9.97
C PRO A 182 5.91 11.98 -11.17
N LEU A 183 4.61 11.93 -11.44
CA LEU A 183 4.00 12.63 -12.58
C LEU A 183 3.64 14.09 -12.29
N GLY A 184 4.01 14.63 -11.16
CA GLY A 184 3.61 15.99 -10.74
C GLY A 184 2.13 16.05 -10.31
N ASN A 185 1.74 17.20 -9.79
CA ASN A 185 0.34 17.45 -9.45
C ASN A 185 -0.30 18.35 -10.53
N PRO A 186 -1.18 17.84 -11.40
CA PRO A 186 -1.80 18.65 -12.45
C PRO A 186 -2.66 19.79 -11.90
N PHE A 187 -2.98 19.79 -10.60
CA PHE A 187 -3.75 20.83 -9.92
C PHE A 187 -2.87 21.81 -9.10
N GLN A 188 -1.56 21.63 -9.09
CA GLN A 188 -0.66 22.69 -8.61
C GLN A 188 -0.55 23.73 -9.71
N THR A 189 -1.30 24.83 -9.57
CA THR A 189 -0.92 26.09 -10.23
C THR A 189 0.53 26.36 -9.86
N ALA A 190 1.38 26.56 -10.85
CA ALA A 190 2.75 26.99 -10.64
C ALA A 190 2.73 28.11 -9.60
N ALA A 191 3.45 27.96 -8.49
CA ALA A 191 3.56 29.01 -7.50
C ALA A 191 4.03 30.24 -8.27
N VAL A 192 3.18 31.25 -8.35
CA VAL A 192 3.55 32.54 -8.93
C VAL A 192 4.65 33.05 -8.03
N THR A 193 5.89 32.91 -8.47
CA THR A 193 7.03 33.53 -7.79
C THR A 193 6.71 35.01 -7.72
N PRO A 194 6.52 35.62 -6.54
CA PRO A 194 6.26 37.04 -6.47
C PRO A 194 7.43 37.71 -7.18
N PRO A 195 7.15 38.72 -8.03
CA PRO A 195 8.23 39.42 -8.71
C PRO A 195 9.21 39.92 -7.65
N TYR A 196 10.48 39.61 -7.82
CA TYR A 196 11.55 40.10 -6.95
C TYR A 196 11.34 41.59 -6.71
N PRO A 197 11.40 42.08 -5.47
CA PRO A 197 11.38 43.50 -5.23
C PRO A 197 12.59 44.09 -5.98
N THR A 198 12.31 44.84 -7.03
CA THR A 198 13.33 45.62 -7.71
C THR A 198 13.92 46.57 -6.65
N LYS A 199 15.19 46.34 -6.28
CA LYS A 199 15.92 47.30 -5.47
C LYS A 199 15.77 48.68 -6.14
N GLY A 200 15.06 49.57 -5.51
CA GLY A 200 15.02 50.95 -5.93
C GLY A 200 16.44 51.54 -6.00
N PRO A 201 16.70 52.50 -6.89
CA PRO A 201 18.01 53.11 -6.98
C PRO A 201 18.43 53.70 -5.62
N PRO A 202 19.73 53.66 -5.27
CA PRO A 202 20.21 54.20 -4.01
C PRO A 202 19.91 55.69 -3.96
N LEU A 203 19.23 56.14 -2.90
CA LEU A 203 19.06 57.56 -2.62
C LEU A 203 20.41 58.19 -2.45
N LYS A 204 20.67 59.26 -3.24
CA LYS A 204 21.84 60.12 -3.11
C LYS A 204 21.67 61.05 -1.91
#